data_07bbbff4c97bf02e11752e65918bda08
#
_entry.id   07bbbff4c97bf02e11752e65918bda08
#
_cell.length_a   1.000
_cell.length_b   1.000
_cell.length_c   1.000
_cell.angle_alpha   90.00
_cell.angle_beta   90.00
_cell.angle_gamma   90.00
#
_symmetry.space_group_name_H-M   'P 1'
#
loop_
_entity.id
_entity.type
_entity.pdbx_description
1 polymer ?
#
loop_
_entity_poly.entity_id
_entity_poly.type
_entity_poly.pdbx_seq_one_letter_code
_entity_poly.pdbx_strand_id
1 'polypeptide(L)'
;MIEQLQLYLSYPFVRYAIIVGVLIALCSSLLGVTLVLKRFSFIGDGLSHVAFGAMSVATVLKLSNQMVLILPITILCAVLLLRTGKKTRIKGDAAIAMISVGALAFGYLIMNLFSTSSNLTGDVCSTLFGSTSILTLTQNEVLLCAVLSVVVILIFVFFYHKIFAVTFDEDFAKAVGTNTGTYQLIIAVTIAVIIVLAMNLVGSLLISALVIFPALSAMRLFHSFRAVTIFSALLSVFCALSGILISVLAGTPVGSTIVAVDVAGFFLCCLVEKAFSGNKRRSSVLLGLFLAMLLMGCAKKNTTPVVSATNAAAQDSSAYLPKESAEASSQAGAASSLASISQESTTSSAASDRRESTSSSANKAPSKPEKVDLDLTTMSSTMVYSEVFNMVTTPENYIGKTVKMRGTYMYYYDEKPDHYYFFCLISDAMACCSQGIEFALTKDYHYPEDYPKPDDEITVVGVFDSYEEEGNTYCILRNARLVP
;
A
#
# COMPACT_ATOMS: atom_id res chain seq x y z
N MET A 1 10.69 -21.82 -2.98
CA MET A 1 10.39 -20.86 -1.91
C MET A 1 11.65 -20.29 -1.23
N ILE A 2 12.54 -21.11 -0.66
CA ILE A 2 13.77 -20.59 0.02
C ILE A 2 14.68 -19.88 -0.98
N GLU A 3 14.90 -20.47 -2.15
CA GLU A 3 15.70 -19.86 -3.21
C GLU A 3 15.09 -18.56 -3.75
N GLN A 4 13.76 -18.52 -3.95
CA GLN A 4 13.04 -17.28 -4.32
C GLN A 4 13.16 -16.21 -3.23
N LEU A 5 13.04 -16.59 -1.96
CA LEU A 5 13.21 -15.67 -0.84
C LEU A 5 14.64 -15.11 -0.78
N GLN A 6 15.66 -15.94 -1.00
CA GLN A 6 17.05 -15.48 -1.07
C GLN A 6 17.27 -14.53 -2.26
N LEU A 7 16.66 -14.84 -3.42
CA LEU A 7 16.69 -13.96 -4.58
C LEU A 7 16.03 -12.61 -4.25
N TYR A 8 14.82 -12.62 -3.67
CA TYR A 8 14.11 -11.38 -3.33
C TYR A 8 14.82 -10.54 -2.27
N LEU A 9 15.45 -11.17 -1.28
CA LEU A 9 16.27 -10.47 -0.29
C LEU A 9 17.59 -9.89 -0.87
N SER A 10 18.00 -10.30 -2.05
CA SER A 10 19.17 -9.68 -2.73
C SER A 10 18.84 -8.27 -3.26
N TYR A 11 17.56 -7.98 -3.54
CA TYR A 11 17.14 -6.66 -4.00
C TYR A 11 17.21 -5.61 -2.88
N PRO A 12 17.83 -4.44 -3.15
CA PRO A 12 18.00 -3.39 -2.13
C PRO A 12 16.65 -2.89 -1.58
N PHE A 13 15.64 -2.71 -2.43
CA PHE A 13 14.34 -2.18 -2.03
C PHE A 13 13.58 -3.11 -1.08
N VAL A 14 13.71 -4.44 -1.20
CA VAL A 14 13.12 -5.40 -0.25
C VAL A 14 13.78 -5.26 1.13
N ARG A 15 15.09 -5.07 1.19
CA ARG A 15 15.80 -4.83 2.44
C ARG A 15 15.38 -3.50 3.07
N TYR A 16 15.22 -2.45 2.27
CA TYR A 16 14.71 -1.16 2.72
C TYR A 16 13.30 -1.27 3.29
N ALA A 17 12.41 -1.96 2.59
CA ALA A 17 11.04 -2.22 3.06
C ALA A 17 11.02 -2.94 4.42
N ILE A 18 11.87 -3.95 4.61
CA ILE A 18 11.96 -4.68 5.88
C ILE A 18 12.44 -3.76 6.99
N ILE A 19 13.51 -2.99 6.76
CA ILE A 19 14.07 -2.07 7.76
C ILE A 19 13.03 -1.03 8.17
N VAL A 20 12.43 -0.36 7.20
CA VAL A 20 11.42 0.70 7.43
C VAL A 20 10.17 0.12 8.07
N GLY A 21 9.65 -1.01 7.58
CA GLY A 21 8.48 -1.67 8.13
C GLY A 21 8.65 -2.06 9.60
N VAL A 22 9.81 -2.62 9.97
CA VAL A 22 10.13 -2.97 11.35
C VAL A 22 10.24 -1.72 12.24
N LEU A 23 10.91 -0.67 11.77
CA LEU A 23 11.06 0.57 12.53
C LEU A 23 9.72 1.26 12.78
N ILE A 24 8.88 1.37 11.75
CA ILE A 24 7.54 1.95 11.86
C ILE A 24 6.66 1.10 12.78
N ALA A 25 6.67 -0.23 12.63
CA ALA A 25 5.91 -1.15 13.47
C ALA A 25 6.30 -1.00 14.95
N LEU A 26 7.60 -0.94 15.24
CA LEU A 26 8.12 -0.74 16.59
C LEU A 26 7.65 0.61 17.17
N CYS A 27 7.84 1.72 16.45
CA CYS A 27 7.44 3.04 16.90
C CYS A 27 5.93 3.17 17.10
N SER A 28 5.15 2.67 16.15
CA SER A 28 3.69 2.71 16.19
C SER A 28 3.13 1.91 17.36
N SER A 29 3.67 0.73 17.64
CA SER A 29 3.21 -0.12 18.74
C SER A 29 3.55 0.45 20.12
N LEU A 30 4.72 1.08 20.29
CA LEU A 30 5.10 1.73 21.54
C LEU A 30 4.13 2.87 21.91
N LEU A 31 3.79 3.70 20.95
CA LEU A 31 2.83 4.79 21.15
C LEU A 31 1.38 4.28 21.17
N GLY A 32 1.07 3.22 20.43
CA GLY A 32 -0.23 2.59 20.35
C GLY A 32 -0.77 2.20 21.72
N VAL A 33 0.05 1.60 22.58
CA VAL A 33 -0.33 1.25 23.95
C VAL A 33 -0.80 2.49 24.73
N THR A 34 -0.06 3.59 24.62
CA THR A 34 -0.41 4.87 25.28
C THR A 34 -1.72 5.45 24.75
N LEU A 35 -1.92 5.41 23.44
CA LEU A 35 -3.10 5.96 22.78
C LEU A 35 -4.37 5.16 23.06
N VAL A 36 -4.28 3.84 23.01
CA VAL A 36 -5.40 2.95 23.30
C VAL A 36 -5.85 3.12 24.75
N LEU A 37 -4.91 3.20 25.70
CA LEU A 37 -5.22 3.45 27.11
C LEU A 37 -5.89 4.82 27.35
N LYS A 38 -5.49 5.82 26.58
CA LYS A 38 -6.12 7.17 26.64
C LYS A 38 -7.44 7.28 25.88
N ARG A 39 -7.91 6.21 25.24
CA ARG A 39 -9.12 6.18 24.38
C ARG A 39 -9.02 7.11 23.15
N PHE A 40 -7.83 7.24 22.60
CA PHE A 40 -7.56 7.94 21.35
C PHE A 40 -7.12 6.95 20.25
N SER A 41 -7.78 5.79 20.18
CA SER A 41 -7.39 4.72 19.26
C SER A 41 -7.45 5.15 17.78
N PHE A 42 -8.40 6.00 17.41
CA PHE A 42 -8.59 6.50 16.06
C PHE A 42 -7.72 7.70 15.69
N ILE A 43 -6.84 8.17 16.58
CA ILE A 43 -6.01 9.35 16.31
C ILE A 43 -5.03 9.11 15.13
N GLY A 44 -4.59 7.85 14.94
CA GLY A 44 -3.75 7.45 13.82
C GLY A 44 -4.43 7.73 12.49
N ASP A 45 -5.65 7.27 12.34
CA ASP A 45 -6.49 7.49 11.16
C ASP A 45 -6.82 8.97 10.98
N GLY A 46 -7.25 9.64 12.03
CA GLY A 46 -7.58 11.08 11.99
C GLY A 46 -6.42 11.96 11.53
N LEU A 47 -5.22 11.74 12.09
CA LEU A 47 -4.04 12.54 11.74
C LEU A 47 -3.47 12.18 10.37
N SER A 48 -3.62 10.94 9.90
CA SER A 48 -3.21 10.57 8.54
C SER A 48 -4.07 11.28 7.48
N HIS A 49 -5.38 11.42 7.71
CA HIS A 49 -6.24 12.19 6.83
C HIS A 49 -5.97 13.70 6.90
N VAL A 50 -5.57 14.23 8.05
CA VAL A 50 -5.08 15.61 8.16
C VAL A 50 -3.79 15.81 7.38
N ALA A 51 -2.87 14.86 7.46
CA ALA A 51 -1.62 14.89 6.70
C ALA A 51 -1.88 14.82 5.19
N PHE A 52 -2.84 13.99 4.75
CA PHE A 52 -3.29 13.95 3.35
C PHE A 52 -3.88 15.30 2.91
N GLY A 53 -4.76 15.92 3.72
CA GLY A 53 -5.30 17.24 3.41
C GLY A 53 -4.22 18.31 3.31
N ALA A 54 -3.21 18.29 4.20
CA ALA A 54 -2.07 19.19 4.14
C ALA A 54 -1.18 18.93 2.90
N MET A 55 -0.99 17.66 2.52
CA MET A 55 -0.28 17.25 1.31
C MET A 55 -0.99 17.78 0.05
N SER A 56 -2.31 17.66 0.00
CA SER A 56 -3.12 18.18 -1.12
C SER A 56 -2.91 19.68 -1.32
N VAL A 57 -2.90 20.46 -0.23
CA VAL A 57 -2.60 21.90 -0.29
C VAL A 57 -1.17 22.14 -0.75
N ALA A 58 -0.18 21.37 -0.24
CA ALA A 58 1.22 21.53 -0.64
C ALA A 58 1.45 21.23 -2.13
N THR A 59 0.75 20.21 -2.66
CA THR A 59 0.79 19.84 -4.07
C THR A 59 0.24 20.96 -4.97
N VAL A 60 -0.92 21.53 -4.62
CA VAL A 60 -1.53 22.63 -5.37
C VAL A 60 -0.66 23.87 -5.33
N LEU A 61 0.00 24.16 -4.21
CA LEU A 61 0.96 25.25 -4.07
C LEU A 61 2.30 24.98 -4.78
N LYS A 62 2.48 23.79 -5.39
CA LYS A 62 3.69 23.33 -6.08
C LYS A 62 4.95 23.51 -5.21
N LEU A 63 4.85 23.19 -3.91
CA LEU A 63 5.98 23.28 -3.00
C LEU A 63 7.00 22.17 -3.34
N SER A 64 8.26 22.54 -3.51
CA SER A 64 9.36 21.60 -3.76
C SER A 64 9.60 20.64 -2.60
N ASN A 65 9.28 21.04 -1.37
CA ASN A 65 9.32 20.20 -0.19
C ASN A 65 7.97 20.24 0.55
N GLN A 66 7.13 19.27 0.29
CA GLN A 66 5.77 19.16 0.87
C GLN A 66 5.79 18.97 2.38
N MET A 67 6.85 18.34 2.93
CA MET A 67 6.99 18.07 4.37
C MET A 67 6.99 19.34 5.23
N VAL A 68 7.43 20.47 4.68
CA VAL A 68 7.43 21.76 5.36
C VAL A 68 6.02 22.23 5.74
N LEU A 69 5.00 21.80 5.00
CA LEU A 69 3.59 22.12 5.29
C LEU A 69 2.88 21.00 6.03
N ILE A 70 3.11 19.76 5.63
CA ILE A 70 2.42 18.57 6.19
C ILE A 70 2.72 18.43 7.68
N LEU A 71 3.98 18.48 8.06
CA LEU A 71 4.40 18.19 9.43
C LEU A 71 3.90 19.23 10.43
N PRO A 72 4.02 20.56 10.23
CA PRO A 72 3.48 21.55 11.17
C PRO A 72 1.96 21.50 11.31
N ILE A 73 1.21 21.30 10.21
CA ILE A 73 -0.26 21.21 10.26
C ILE A 73 -0.68 19.97 11.06
N THR A 74 -0.05 18.83 10.81
CA THR A 74 -0.36 17.59 11.51
C THR A 74 -0.01 17.68 13.00
N ILE A 75 1.14 18.27 13.35
CA ILE A 75 1.51 18.55 14.76
C ILE A 75 0.50 19.46 15.42
N LEU A 76 0.11 20.55 14.76
CA LEU A 76 -0.89 21.48 15.30
C LEU A 76 -2.21 20.77 15.60
N CYS A 77 -2.71 19.96 14.64
CA CYS A 77 -3.92 19.17 14.83
C CYS A 77 -3.78 18.13 15.96
N ALA A 78 -2.64 17.44 16.05
CA ALA A 78 -2.39 16.49 17.12
C ALA A 78 -2.42 17.15 18.50
N VAL A 79 -1.78 18.31 18.63
CA VAL A 79 -1.78 19.10 19.88
C VAL A 79 -3.18 19.60 20.22
N LEU A 80 -3.94 20.10 19.24
CA LEU A 80 -5.31 20.52 19.43
C LEU A 80 -6.21 19.37 19.89
N LEU A 81 -6.14 18.21 19.22
CA LEU A 81 -6.93 17.03 19.59
C LEU A 81 -6.64 16.55 21.01
N LEU A 82 -5.37 16.43 21.39
CA LEU A 82 -4.98 15.96 22.72
C LEU A 82 -5.27 16.96 23.84
N ARG A 83 -5.24 18.28 23.54
CA ARG A 83 -5.56 19.33 24.53
C ARG A 83 -7.05 19.58 24.67
N THR A 84 -7.79 19.53 23.55
CA THR A 84 -9.20 19.95 23.51
C THR A 84 -10.16 18.86 24.02
N GLY A 85 -9.76 17.59 23.92
CA GLY A 85 -10.60 16.45 24.33
C GLY A 85 -11.10 16.46 25.77
N LYS A 86 -10.56 17.33 26.64
CA LYS A 86 -10.97 17.46 28.06
C LYS A 86 -11.96 18.60 28.34
N LYS A 87 -12.01 19.63 27.48
CA LYS A 87 -12.78 20.86 27.76
C LYS A 87 -14.04 21.02 26.92
N THR A 88 -14.23 20.22 25.90
CA THR A 88 -15.36 20.35 24.97
C THR A 88 -16.50 19.39 25.30
N ARG A 89 -17.73 19.78 24.92
CA ARG A 89 -18.92 18.91 24.97
C ARG A 89 -18.83 17.73 23.98
N ILE A 90 -17.89 17.80 22.99
CA ILE A 90 -17.68 16.77 21.97
C ILE A 90 -16.67 15.78 22.53
N LYS A 91 -17.03 14.49 22.57
CA LYS A 91 -16.13 13.41 22.98
C LYS A 91 -14.93 13.31 22.02
N GLY A 92 -13.75 12.95 22.54
CA GLY A 92 -12.50 12.92 21.77
C GLY A 92 -12.60 12.17 20.45
N ASP A 93 -13.22 10.98 20.45
CA ASP A 93 -13.38 10.18 19.22
C ASP A 93 -14.27 10.85 18.16
N ALA A 94 -15.32 11.58 18.58
CA ALA A 94 -16.17 12.33 17.64
C ALA A 94 -15.41 13.52 17.02
N ALA A 95 -14.57 14.20 17.81
CA ALA A 95 -13.72 15.28 17.29
C ALA A 95 -12.71 14.76 16.28
N ILE A 96 -12.08 13.60 16.55
CA ILE A 96 -11.17 12.93 15.63
C ILE A 96 -11.89 12.60 14.33
N ALA A 97 -13.07 11.96 14.41
CA ALA A 97 -13.84 11.57 13.23
C ALA A 97 -14.24 12.79 12.36
N MET A 98 -14.69 13.90 12.99
CA MET A 98 -15.05 15.11 12.25
C MET A 98 -13.84 15.72 11.52
N ILE A 99 -12.70 15.81 12.20
CA ILE A 99 -11.46 16.37 11.61
C ILE A 99 -10.96 15.44 10.50
N SER A 100 -10.98 14.12 10.72
CA SER A 100 -10.58 13.10 9.75
C SER A 100 -11.37 13.22 8.45
N VAL A 101 -12.70 13.12 8.52
CA VAL A 101 -13.57 13.19 7.34
C VAL A 101 -13.48 14.56 6.66
N GLY A 102 -13.44 15.64 7.45
CA GLY A 102 -13.28 16.99 6.93
C GLY A 102 -11.98 17.18 6.16
N ALA A 103 -10.86 16.76 6.74
CA ALA A 103 -9.56 16.89 6.11
C ALA A 103 -9.43 16.07 4.82
N LEU A 104 -9.97 14.83 4.83
CA LEU A 104 -10.01 13.98 3.65
C LEU A 104 -10.85 14.60 2.53
N ALA A 105 -12.08 15.06 2.86
CA ALA A 105 -12.98 15.67 1.89
C ALA A 105 -12.40 16.96 1.29
N PHE A 106 -11.87 17.84 2.13
CA PHE A 106 -11.22 19.07 1.66
C PHE A 106 -9.97 18.79 0.84
N GLY A 107 -9.14 17.84 1.25
CA GLY A 107 -7.96 17.44 0.51
C GLY A 107 -8.30 16.96 -0.90
N TYR A 108 -9.27 16.05 -0.99
CA TYR A 108 -9.74 15.52 -2.28
C TYR A 108 -10.36 16.63 -3.15
N LEU A 109 -11.19 17.50 -2.56
CA LEU A 109 -11.82 18.61 -3.27
C LEU A 109 -10.77 19.59 -3.84
N ILE A 110 -9.77 19.95 -3.04
CA ILE A 110 -8.70 20.87 -3.48
C ILE A 110 -7.89 20.25 -4.62
N MET A 111 -7.52 18.97 -4.50
CA MET A 111 -6.80 18.28 -5.57
C MET A 111 -7.62 18.21 -6.85
N ASN A 112 -8.92 17.94 -6.75
CA ASN A 112 -9.81 17.87 -7.91
C ASN A 112 -10.01 19.21 -8.60
N LEU A 113 -10.15 20.30 -7.83
CA LEU A 113 -10.41 21.64 -8.39
C LEU A 113 -9.17 22.29 -9.02
N PHE A 114 -7.98 22.03 -8.47
CA PHE A 114 -6.76 22.74 -8.83
C PHE A 114 -5.67 21.87 -9.45
N SER A 115 -5.86 20.55 -9.49
CA SER A 115 -4.87 19.64 -10.07
C SER A 115 -5.09 19.47 -11.57
N THR A 116 -4.01 19.60 -12.32
CA THR A 116 -3.95 19.28 -13.76
C THR A 116 -3.50 17.83 -14.00
N SER A 117 -3.30 17.05 -12.94
CA SER A 117 -2.86 15.66 -13.04
C SER A 117 -4.00 14.76 -13.50
N SER A 118 -3.77 14.03 -14.58
CA SER A 118 -4.72 13.06 -15.15
C SER A 118 -4.89 11.81 -14.28
N ASN A 119 -4.05 11.59 -13.26
CA ASN A 119 -4.05 10.37 -12.44
C ASN A 119 -4.33 10.64 -10.95
N LEU A 120 -5.21 11.59 -10.66
CA LEU A 120 -5.56 12.01 -9.29
C LEU A 120 -6.03 10.83 -8.40
N THR A 121 -6.82 9.92 -8.98
CA THR A 121 -7.35 8.75 -8.25
C THR A 121 -6.23 7.79 -7.84
N GLY A 122 -5.22 7.58 -8.69
CA GLY A 122 -4.06 6.76 -8.39
C GLY A 122 -3.21 7.35 -7.25
N ASP A 123 -2.98 8.65 -7.26
CA ASP A 123 -2.19 9.34 -6.23
C ASP A 123 -2.87 9.29 -4.86
N VAL A 124 -4.19 9.47 -4.81
CA VAL A 124 -4.98 9.33 -3.58
C VAL A 124 -4.97 7.90 -3.07
N CYS A 125 -5.15 6.93 -3.97
CA CYS A 125 -5.19 5.51 -3.62
C CYS A 125 -3.83 5.04 -3.07
N SER A 126 -2.72 5.41 -3.72
CA SER A 126 -1.38 5.05 -3.27
C SER A 126 -1.04 5.64 -1.90
N THR A 127 -1.46 6.88 -1.62
CA THR A 127 -1.24 7.55 -0.34
C THR A 127 -2.08 6.94 0.79
N LEU A 128 -3.34 6.59 0.52
CA LEU A 128 -4.24 6.04 1.54
C LEU A 128 -3.94 4.57 1.83
N PHE A 129 -3.69 3.77 0.81
CA PHE A 129 -3.52 2.32 0.96
C PHE A 129 -2.06 1.86 0.96
N GLY A 130 -1.12 2.70 0.52
CA GLY A 130 0.31 2.39 0.56
C GLY A 130 0.67 1.11 -0.18
N SER A 131 0.00 0.81 -1.31
CA SER A 131 0.05 -0.49 -1.95
C SER A 131 1.47 -0.94 -2.31
N THR A 132 2.29 -0.02 -2.77
CA THR A 132 3.66 -0.28 -3.23
C THR A 132 4.69 0.68 -2.64
N SER A 133 4.28 1.75 -1.96
CA SER A 133 5.16 2.82 -1.48
C SER A 133 6.35 2.31 -0.66
N ILE A 134 6.13 1.30 0.19
CA ILE A 134 7.21 0.72 1.02
C ILE A 134 8.28 -0.01 0.20
N LEU A 135 7.98 -0.47 -1.01
CA LEU A 135 8.93 -1.14 -1.92
C LEU A 135 9.58 -0.19 -2.93
N THR A 136 9.16 1.08 -2.94
CA THR A 136 9.69 2.10 -3.85
C THR A 136 10.54 3.15 -3.12
N LEU A 137 11.00 2.84 -1.89
CA LEU A 137 11.74 3.74 -1.02
C LEU A 137 13.14 4.03 -1.53
N THR A 138 13.49 5.31 -1.52
CA THR A 138 14.87 5.77 -1.76
C THR A 138 15.75 5.58 -0.52
N GLN A 139 17.06 5.50 -0.70
CA GLN A 139 18.01 5.38 0.39
C GLN A 139 17.91 6.55 1.39
N ASN A 140 17.65 7.76 0.91
CA ASN A 140 17.52 8.96 1.75
C ASN A 140 16.30 8.89 2.66
N GLU A 141 15.17 8.37 2.15
CA GLU A 141 13.93 8.17 2.93
C GLU A 141 14.12 7.11 4.01
N VAL A 142 14.83 6.04 3.69
CA VAL A 142 15.17 4.98 4.66
C VAL A 142 16.02 5.54 5.78
N LEU A 143 17.04 6.35 5.46
CA LEU A 143 17.91 7.00 6.45
C LEU A 143 17.12 7.98 7.33
N LEU A 144 16.27 8.81 6.73
CA LEU A 144 15.40 9.74 7.45
C LEU A 144 14.47 8.98 8.41
N CYS A 145 13.82 7.92 7.93
CA CYS A 145 12.95 7.07 8.75
C CYS A 145 13.74 6.45 9.92
N ALA A 146 14.94 5.93 9.66
CA ALA A 146 15.79 5.32 10.70
C ALA A 146 16.18 6.33 11.78
N VAL A 147 16.64 7.51 11.40
CA VAL A 147 17.02 8.56 12.36
C VAL A 147 15.82 8.98 13.21
N LEU A 148 14.68 9.26 12.57
CA LEU A 148 13.48 9.70 13.29
C LEU A 148 12.91 8.59 14.18
N SER A 149 12.95 7.33 13.74
CA SER A 149 12.52 6.19 14.56
C SER A 149 13.41 6.02 15.79
N VAL A 150 14.73 6.17 15.65
CA VAL A 150 15.65 6.15 16.80
C VAL A 150 15.34 7.28 17.78
N VAL A 151 15.09 8.49 17.29
CA VAL A 151 14.70 9.64 18.14
C VAL A 151 13.42 9.33 18.91
N VAL A 152 12.40 8.79 18.25
CA VAL A 152 11.12 8.41 18.88
C VAL A 152 11.32 7.35 19.96
N ILE A 153 12.10 6.29 19.68
CA ILE A 153 12.40 5.23 20.64
C ILE A 153 13.13 5.81 21.85
N LEU A 154 14.12 6.68 21.62
CA LEU A 154 14.84 7.34 22.70
C LEU A 154 13.90 8.21 23.56
N ILE A 155 13.04 9.03 22.95
CA ILE A 155 12.04 9.83 23.67
C ILE A 155 11.16 8.91 24.52
N PHE A 156 10.65 7.82 23.94
CA PHE A 156 9.78 6.88 24.66
C PHE A 156 10.51 6.23 25.83
N VAL A 157 11.74 5.76 25.66
CA VAL A 157 12.54 5.09 26.71
C VAL A 157 12.92 6.07 27.82
N PHE A 158 13.43 7.28 27.49
CA PHE A 158 13.84 8.26 28.49
C PHE A 158 12.65 8.77 29.30
N PHE A 159 11.51 9.00 28.65
CA PHE A 159 10.30 9.52 29.31
C PHE A 159 9.32 8.43 29.72
N TYR A 160 9.69 7.15 29.63
CA TYR A 160 8.80 6.01 29.90
C TYR A 160 7.99 6.16 31.18
N HIS A 161 8.62 6.49 32.33
CA HIS A 161 7.94 6.63 33.62
C HIS A 161 6.97 7.84 33.64
N LYS A 162 7.33 8.91 32.97
CA LYS A 162 6.46 10.11 32.89
C LYS A 162 5.30 9.92 31.93
N ILE A 163 5.58 9.26 30.78
CA ILE A 163 4.53 8.86 29.81
C ILE A 163 3.52 7.93 30.50
N PHE A 164 4.01 6.93 31.24
CA PHE A 164 3.17 6.02 32.02
C PHE A 164 2.30 6.78 33.00
N ALA A 165 2.88 7.63 33.87
CA ALA A 165 2.13 8.39 34.87
C ALA A 165 1.06 9.29 34.24
N VAL A 166 1.40 10.04 33.21
CA VAL A 166 0.46 10.93 32.48
C VAL A 166 -0.60 10.15 31.71
N THR A 167 -0.30 8.89 31.33
CA THR A 167 -1.27 8.04 30.60
C THR A 167 -2.33 7.46 31.51
N PHE A 168 -1.94 6.99 32.71
CA PHE A 168 -2.86 6.35 33.66
C PHE A 168 -3.67 7.34 34.49
N ASP A 169 -2.99 8.29 35.11
CA ASP A 169 -3.62 9.27 35.97
C ASP A 169 -2.92 10.62 35.85
N GLU A 170 -3.52 11.49 35.04
CA GLU A 170 -2.98 12.81 34.78
C GLU A 170 -3.12 13.74 35.98
N ASP A 171 -4.22 13.61 36.74
CA ASP A 171 -4.48 14.47 37.87
C ASP A 171 -3.53 14.12 39.05
N PHE A 172 -3.29 12.83 39.24
CA PHE A 172 -2.25 12.38 40.17
C PHE A 172 -0.86 12.82 39.76
N ALA A 173 -0.50 12.63 38.50
CA ALA A 173 0.78 13.06 37.95
C ALA A 173 1.02 14.57 38.13
N LYS A 174 -0.05 15.37 37.99
CA LYS A 174 -0.01 16.81 38.21
C LYS A 174 0.13 17.15 39.70
N ALA A 175 -0.59 16.43 40.58
CA ALA A 175 -0.51 16.60 42.04
C ALA A 175 0.90 16.32 42.57
N VAL A 176 1.63 15.36 41.97
CA VAL A 176 3.02 15.02 42.34
C VAL A 176 4.05 15.97 41.66
N GLY A 177 3.60 17.07 41.04
CA GLY A 177 4.46 18.10 40.47
C GLY A 177 4.96 17.80 39.06
N THR A 178 4.41 16.80 38.37
CA THR A 178 4.79 16.54 36.96
C THR A 178 4.04 17.53 36.06
N ASN A 179 4.78 18.22 35.17
CA ASN A 179 4.15 19.10 34.18
C ASN A 179 3.47 18.28 33.08
N THR A 180 2.22 17.89 33.31
CA THR A 180 1.44 17.01 32.41
C THR A 180 1.26 17.61 31.03
N GLY A 181 1.15 18.95 30.91
CA GLY A 181 1.00 19.65 29.63
C GLY A 181 2.22 19.47 28.71
N THR A 182 3.42 19.49 29.27
CA THR A 182 4.66 19.26 28.51
C THR A 182 4.74 17.83 28.00
N TYR A 183 4.43 16.83 28.82
CA TYR A 183 4.47 15.44 28.39
C TYR A 183 3.35 15.09 27.39
N GLN A 184 2.18 15.72 27.51
CA GLN A 184 1.14 15.61 26.48
C GLN A 184 1.58 16.20 25.15
N LEU A 185 2.28 17.34 25.18
CA LEU A 185 2.85 17.94 23.98
C LEU A 185 3.91 17.01 23.34
N ILE A 186 4.81 16.44 24.14
CA ILE A 186 5.82 15.48 23.65
C ILE A 186 5.11 14.29 22.98
N ILE A 187 4.11 13.69 23.61
CA ILE A 187 3.34 12.58 23.04
C ILE A 187 2.69 13.02 21.73
N ALA A 188 2.03 14.20 21.69
CA ALA A 188 1.35 14.70 20.50
C ALA A 188 2.31 14.90 19.31
N VAL A 189 3.47 15.53 19.55
CA VAL A 189 4.48 15.76 18.53
C VAL A 189 5.06 14.43 18.02
N THR A 190 5.38 13.53 18.94
CA THR A 190 5.96 12.22 18.58
C THR A 190 4.99 11.41 17.74
N ILE A 191 3.70 11.40 18.09
CA ILE A 191 2.65 10.73 17.31
C ILE A 191 2.53 11.34 15.93
N ALA A 192 2.45 12.66 15.82
CA ALA A 192 2.31 13.36 14.56
C ALA A 192 3.50 13.05 13.62
N VAL A 193 4.72 13.07 14.15
CA VAL A 193 5.94 12.73 13.38
C VAL A 193 5.87 11.30 12.83
N ILE A 194 5.52 10.31 13.68
CA ILE A 194 5.42 8.92 13.24
C ILE A 194 4.33 8.76 12.18
N ILE A 195 3.15 9.38 12.38
CA ILE A 195 2.03 9.26 11.45
C ILE A 195 2.39 9.86 10.09
N VAL A 196 3.01 11.05 10.07
CA VAL A 196 3.41 11.68 8.80
C VAL A 196 4.43 10.85 8.06
N LEU A 197 5.46 10.35 8.77
CA LEU A 197 6.46 9.46 8.16
C LEU A 197 5.85 8.18 7.63
N ALA A 198 5.09 7.51 8.48
CA ALA A 198 4.54 6.21 8.14
C ALA A 198 3.46 6.32 7.04
N MET A 199 2.66 7.39 7.01
CA MET A 199 1.69 7.61 5.94
C MET A 199 2.36 7.69 4.57
N ASN A 200 3.44 8.47 4.45
CA ASN A 200 4.14 8.62 3.18
C ASN A 200 4.87 7.36 2.71
N LEU A 201 5.36 6.56 3.67
CA LEU A 201 6.18 5.37 3.37
C LEU A 201 5.37 4.09 3.24
N VAL A 202 4.22 4.00 3.92
CA VAL A 202 3.51 2.72 4.10
C VAL A 202 1.99 2.86 3.93
N GLY A 203 1.48 4.09 3.87
CA GLY A 203 0.05 4.40 3.75
C GLY A 203 -0.70 4.50 5.08
N SER A 204 -1.85 5.19 5.04
CA SER A 204 -2.62 5.53 6.24
C SER A 204 -3.29 4.33 6.91
N LEU A 205 -3.77 3.37 6.11
CA LEU A 205 -4.47 2.17 6.62
C LEU A 205 -3.58 1.33 7.52
N LEU A 206 -2.33 1.12 7.11
CA LEU A 206 -1.39 0.29 7.86
C LEU A 206 -1.00 0.92 9.19
N ILE A 207 -0.86 2.25 9.27
CA ILE A 207 -0.51 2.93 10.52
C ILE A 207 -1.57 2.69 11.57
N SER A 208 -2.84 2.88 11.20
CA SER A 208 -3.96 2.67 12.12
C SER A 208 -3.98 1.25 12.66
N ALA A 209 -3.72 0.26 11.82
CA ALA A 209 -3.63 -1.14 12.24
C ALA A 209 -2.45 -1.39 13.19
N LEU A 210 -1.24 -0.94 12.85
CA LEU A 210 -0.03 -1.12 13.67
C LEU A 210 -0.09 -0.42 15.04
N VAL A 211 -0.88 0.65 15.15
CA VAL A 211 -1.13 1.34 16.42
C VAL A 211 -2.11 0.56 17.29
N ILE A 212 -3.19 0.02 16.70
CA ILE A 212 -4.33 -0.51 17.44
C ILE A 212 -4.17 -2.01 17.75
N PHE A 213 -3.96 -2.85 16.73
CA PHE A 213 -4.02 -4.31 16.88
C PHE A 213 -2.97 -4.88 17.84
N PRO A 214 -1.67 -4.53 17.74
CA PRO A 214 -0.67 -5.05 18.66
C PRO A 214 -0.92 -4.64 20.11
N ALA A 215 -1.36 -3.39 20.34
CA ALA A 215 -1.67 -2.89 21.66
C ALA A 215 -2.88 -3.61 22.27
N LEU A 216 -3.99 -3.76 21.54
CA LEU A 216 -5.17 -4.47 21.99
C LEU A 216 -4.87 -5.96 22.23
N SER A 217 -4.08 -6.61 21.36
CA SER A 217 -3.66 -8.00 21.53
C SER A 217 -2.86 -8.19 22.81
N ALA A 218 -1.92 -7.29 23.08
CA ALA A 218 -1.09 -7.33 24.28
C ALA A 218 -1.93 -7.13 25.56
N MET A 219 -2.92 -6.22 25.53
CA MET A 219 -3.81 -5.94 26.68
C MET A 219 -4.73 -7.12 27.02
N ARG A 220 -5.01 -8.03 26.07
CA ARG A 220 -5.74 -9.27 26.33
C ARG A 220 -4.95 -10.26 27.16
N LEU A 221 -3.64 -10.31 26.97
CA LEU A 221 -2.77 -11.31 27.59
C LEU A 221 -2.08 -10.79 28.87
N PHE A 222 -1.81 -9.49 28.95
CA PHE A 222 -1.00 -8.90 30.00
C PHE A 222 -1.73 -7.73 30.67
N HIS A 223 -1.52 -7.59 31.98
CA HIS A 223 -2.14 -6.55 32.81
C HIS A 223 -1.19 -5.46 33.28
N SER A 224 0.13 -5.65 33.12
CA SER A 224 1.12 -4.64 33.49
C SER A 224 1.54 -3.81 32.28
N PHE A 225 1.62 -2.50 32.42
CA PHE A 225 2.00 -1.59 31.33
C PHE A 225 3.31 -1.99 30.66
N ARG A 226 4.31 -2.41 31.45
CA ARG A 226 5.60 -2.86 30.93
C ARG A 226 5.48 -4.11 30.05
N ALA A 227 4.75 -5.12 30.52
CA ALA A 227 4.55 -6.35 29.75
C ALA A 227 3.73 -6.09 28.48
N VAL A 228 2.67 -5.26 28.57
CA VAL A 228 1.84 -4.86 27.42
C VAL A 228 2.72 -4.15 26.37
N THR A 229 3.53 -3.19 26.79
CA THR A 229 4.39 -2.44 25.85
C THR A 229 5.42 -3.33 25.16
N ILE A 230 6.11 -4.21 25.90
CA ILE A 230 7.11 -5.11 25.33
C ILE A 230 6.47 -6.11 24.38
N PHE A 231 5.35 -6.74 24.80
CA PHE A 231 4.66 -7.72 23.97
C PHE A 231 4.05 -7.10 22.71
N SER A 232 3.45 -5.91 22.85
CA SER A 232 2.92 -5.14 21.71
C SER A 232 4.02 -4.86 20.68
N ALA A 233 5.20 -4.43 21.13
CA ALA A 233 6.34 -4.16 20.27
C ALA A 233 6.83 -5.41 19.53
N LEU A 234 6.98 -6.53 20.24
CA LEU A 234 7.40 -7.80 19.67
C LEU A 234 6.38 -8.35 18.66
N LEU A 235 5.09 -8.28 19.00
CA LEU A 235 4.01 -8.73 18.13
C LEU A 235 3.95 -7.88 16.85
N SER A 236 4.04 -6.55 16.97
CA SER A 236 4.01 -5.63 15.83
C SER A 236 5.16 -5.87 14.86
N VAL A 237 6.38 -6.01 15.38
CA VAL A 237 7.56 -6.33 14.55
C VAL A 237 7.38 -7.68 13.86
N PHE A 238 6.85 -8.68 14.55
CA PHE A 238 6.59 -9.99 13.97
C PHE A 238 5.54 -9.92 12.85
N CYS A 239 4.41 -9.24 13.09
CA CYS A 239 3.35 -9.09 12.10
C CYS A 239 3.85 -8.32 10.86
N ALA A 240 4.64 -7.25 11.07
CA ALA A 240 5.21 -6.50 9.97
C ALA A 240 6.18 -7.36 9.13
N LEU A 241 7.12 -8.06 9.77
CA LEU A 241 8.07 -8.94 9.07
C LEU A 241 7.35 -10.05 8.29
N SER A 242 6.44 -10.78 8.95
CA SER A 242 5.71 -11.87 8.30
C SER A 242 4.79 -11.35 7.19
N GLY A 243 4.13 -10.21 7.39
CA GLY A 243 3.29 -9.57 6.39
C GLY A 243 4.05 -9.13 5.14
N ILE A 244 5.23 -8.50 5.31
CA ILE A 244 6.11 -8.12 4.18
C ILE A 244 6.57 -9.38 3.42
N LEU A 245 7.03 -10.41 4.13
CA LEU A 245 7.50 -11.64 3.49
C LEU A 245 6.39 -12.36 2.72
N ILE A 246 5.19 -12.45 3.30
CA ILE A 246 4.02 -13.03 2.64
C ILE A 246 3.66 -12.22 1.41
N SER A 247 3.61 -10.89 1.52
CA SER A 247 3.29 -9.98 0.42
C SER A 247 4.25 -10.15 -0.76
N VAL A 248 5.55 -10.13 -0.50
CA VAL A 248 6.58 -10.27 -1.53
C VAL A 248 6.51 -11.64 -2.23
N LEU A 249 6.20 -12.71 -1.49
CA LEU A 249 6.08 -14.06 -2.06
C LEU A 249 4.76 -14.30 -2.80
N ALA A 250 3.66 -13.75 -2.28
CA ALA A 250 2.32 -13.97 -2.82
C ALA A 250 1.89 -12.90 -3.85
N GLY A 251 2.66 -11.81 -4.01
CA GLY A 251 2.31 -10.70 -4.90
C GLY A 251 1.12 -9.88 -4.43
N THR A 252 0.88 -9.81 -3.11
CA THR A 252 -0.23 -9.08 -2.52
C THR A 252 0.19 -7.69 -2.07
N PRO A 253 -0.74 -6.70 -1.92
CA PRO A 253 -0.40 -5.38 -1.41
C PRO A 253 0.19 -5.45 0.00
N VAL A 254 1.35 -4.80 0.22
CA VAL A 254 2.12 -4.95 1.47
C VAL A 254 1.32 -4.48 2.68
N GLY A 255 0.73 -3.28 2.60
CA GLY A 255 -0.06 -2.71 3.70
C GLY A 255 -1.21 -3.60 4.13
N SER A 256 -2.04 -4.03 3.17
CA SER A 256 -3.20 -4.89 3.44
C SER A 256 -2.80 -6.25 3.99
N THR A 257 -1.68 -6.81 3.53
CA THR A 257 -1.19 -8.11 4.00
C THR A 257 -0.71 -8.03 5.45
N ILE A 258 0.01 -6.97 5.83
CA ILE A 258 0.41 -6.75 7.22
C ILE A 258 -0.82 -6.59 8.12
N VAL A 259 -1.82 -5.80 7.69
CA VAL A 259 -3.08 -5.64 8.44
C VAL A 259 -3.80 -6.98 8.63
N ALA A 260 -3.87 -7.82 7.59
CA ALA A 260 -4.47 -9.15 7.69
C ALA A 260 -3.74 -10.05 8.70
N VAL A 261 -2.41 -9.97 8.75
CA VAL A 261 -1.59 -10.70 9.74
C VAL A 261 -1.82 -10.14 11.15
N ASP A 262 -1.92 -8.82 11.33
CA ASP A 262 -2.24 -8.18 12.61
C ASP A 262 -3.61 -8.63 13.14
N VAL A 263 -4.63 -8.64 12.27
CA VAL A 263 -5.99 -9.13 12.59
C VAL A 263 -5.95 -10.59 13.00
N ALA A 264 -5.26 -11.44 12.24
CA ALA A 264 -5.09 -12.85 12.59
C ALA A 264 -4.37 -13.03 13.93
N GLY A 265 -3.33 -12.24 14.19
CA GLY A 265 -2.61 -12.20 15.47
C GLY A 265 -3.51 -11.80 16.65
N PHE A 266 -4.38 -10.80 16.44
CA PHE A 266 -5.36 -10.39 17.45
C PHE A 266 -6.35 -11.51 17.78
N PHE A 267 -6.94 -12.16 16.77
CA PHE A 267 -7.86 -13.28 17.00
C PHE A 267 -7.15 -14.44 17.68
N LEU A 268 -5.91 -14.74 17.32
CA LEU A 268 -5.10 -15.75 17.97
C LEU A 268 -4.91 -15.42 19.47
N CYS A 269 -4.58 -14.19 19.80
CA CYS A 269 -4.45 -13.74 21.20
C CYS A 269 -5.78 -13.88 21.97
N CYS A 270 -6.92 -13.57 21.34
CA CYS A 270 -8.24 -13.78 21.95
C CYS A 270 -8.55 -15.28 22.23
N LEU A 271 -8.17 -16.16 21.28
CA LEU A 271 -8.33 -17.61 21.47
C LEU A 271 -7.43 -18.12 22.60
N VAL A 272 -6.21 -17.65 22.66
CA VAL A 272 -5.26 -17.97 23.73
C VAL A 272 -5.80 -17.50 25.09
N GLU A 273 -6.28 -16.26 25.21
CA GLU A 273 -6.93 -15.76 26.43
C GLU A 273 -8.05 -16.68 26.88
N LYS A 274 -8.98 -17.03 25.96
CA LYS A 274 -10.13 -17.90 26.26
C LYS A 274 -9.71 -19.33 26.66
N ALA A 275 -8.69 -19.90 26.01
CA ALA A 275 -8.21 -21.25 26.31
C ALA A 275 -7.49 -21.34 27.66
N PHE A 276 -6.91 -20.26 28.15
CA PHE A 276 -6.05 -20.25 29.32
C PHE A 276 -6.60 -19.47 30.52
N SER A 277 -7.81 -18.94 30.42
CA SER A 277 -8.48 -18.18 31.49
C SER A 277 -8.63 -18.93 32.83
N GLY A 278 -8.28 -20.21 32.90
CA GLY A 278 -8.39 -21.05 34.09
C GLY A 278 -7.15 -21.22 34.96
N ASN A 279 -5.95 -20.71 34.63
CA ASN A 279 -4.76 -21.00 35.42
C ASN A 279 -3.66 -19.94 35.37
N LYS A 280 -3.47 -19.21 36.47
CA LYS A 280 -2.50 -18.09 36.65
C LYS A 280 -1.00 -18.47 36.45
N ARG A 281 -0.66 -19.74 36.34
CA ARG A 281 0.76 -20.20 36.27
C ARG A 281 1.32 -20.28 34.85
N ARG A 282 0.54 -19.93 33.81
CA ARG A 282 0.86 -20.21 32.42
C ARG A 282 1.39 -19.03 31.58
N SER A 283 1.59 -17.86 32.15
CA SER A 283 2.11 -16.67 31.41
C SER A 283 3.47 -16.91 30.78
N SER A 284 4.36 -17.66 31.46
CA SER A 284 5.72 -18.01 30.95
C SER A 284 5.69 -19.06 29.83
N VAL A 285 4.69 -19.98 29.90
CA VAL A 285 4.51 -21.01 28.85
C VAL A 285 3.95 -20.40 27.57
N LEU A 286 3.11 -19.36 27.69
CA LEU A 286 2.56 -18.62 26.56
C LEU A 286 3.62 -17.87 25.78
N LEU A 287 4.56 -17.24 26.46
CA LEU A 287 5.71 -16.59 25.82
C LEU A 287 6.59 -17.62 25.10
N GLY A 288 6.78 -18.79 25.71
CA GLY A 288 7.53 -19.92 25.10
C GLY A 288 6.81 -20.52 23.89
N LEU A 289 5.47 -20.67 23.95
CA LEU A 289 4.66 -21.20 22.84
C LEU A 289 4.57 -20.21 21.67
N PHE A 290 4.47 -18.91 21.97
CA PHE A 290 4.49 -17.84 20.98
C PHE A 290 5.88 -17.77 20.31
N LEU A 291 6.94 -17.88 21.08
CA LEU A 291 8.31 -17.96 20.55
C LEU A 291 8.56 -19.23 19.74
N ALA A 292 7.98 -20.36 20.15
CA ALA A 292 8.04 -21.62 19.40
C ALA A 292 7.21 -21.57 18.10
N MET A 293 6.07 -20.88 18.08
CA MET A 293 5.27 -20.66 16.88
C MET A 293 5.96 -19.72 15.89
N LEU A 294 6.71 -18.73 16.40
CA LEU A 294 7.64 -17.90 15.64
C LEU A 294 8.73 -18.72 14.92
N LEU A 295 9.20 -19.80 15.56
CA LEU A 295 10.24 -20.69 15.02
C LEU A 295 9.65 -21.78 14.09
N MET A 296 8.38 -22.14 14.23
CA MET A 296 7.71 -23.20 13.43
C MET A 296 7.09 -22.70 12.13
N GLY A 297 6.99 -21.39 11.88
CA GLY A 297 6.53 -20.80 10.60
C GLY A 297 7.37 -21.18 9.37
N CYS A 298 8.49 -21.89 9.54
CA CYS A 298 9.37 -22.36 8.48
C CYS A 298 9.19 -23.84 8.08
N ALA A 299 8.19 -24.57 8.60
CA ALA A 299 8.02 -26.00 8.27
C ALA A 299 7.06 -26.21 7.09
N LYS A 300 7.61 -26.78 6.06
CA LYS A 300 7.05 -27.23 4.79
C LYS A 300 5.62 -27.81 4.88
N LYS A 301 4.73 -27.30 4.01
CA LYS A 301 3.60 -28.09 3.52
C LYS A 301 3.65 -28.13 1.99
N ASN A 302 4.02 -29.29 1.46
CA ASN A 302 3.85 -29.64 0.07
C ASN A 302 2.35 -29.78 -0.20
N THR A 303 1.80 -28.92 -1.04
CA THR A 303 0.49 -29.17 -1.67
C THR A 303 0.64 -28.88 -3.15
N THR A 304 0.59 -29.93 -3.95
CA THR A 304 0.43 -29.92 -5.40
C THR A 304 -0.90 -29.26 -5.76
N PRO A 305 -0.94 -28.43 -6.82
CA PRO A 305 -2.21 -27.92 -7.34
C PRO A 305 -2.90 -29.01 -8.14
N VAL A 306 -4.07 -29.44 -7.70
CA VAL A 306 -5.00 -30.23 -8.51
C VAL A 306 -5.83 -29.26 -9.33
N VAL A 307 -5.54 -29.23 -10.61
CA VAL A 307 -6.44 -28.68 -11.63
C VAL A 307 -7.58 -29.69 -11.83
N SER A 308 -8.81 -29.26 -11.55
CA SER A 308 -9.99 -29.94 -12.05
C SER A 308 -10.96 -28.93 -12.63
N ALA A 309 -10.97 -28.93 -13.94
CA ALA A 309 -12.05 -28.39 -14.73
C ALA A 309 -13.26 -29.33 -14.63
N THR A 310 -14.42 -28.82 -14.30
CA THR A 310 -15.71 -29.41 -14.67
C THR A 310 -16.73 -28.32 -14.96
N ASN A 311 -17.06 -28.27 -16.25
CA ASN A 311 -18.29 -27.67 -16.75
C ASN A 311 -19.48 -28.48 -16.23
N ALA A 312 -20.55 -27.80 -15.82
CA ALA A 312 -21.93 -28.23 -16.11
C ALA A 312 -22.96 -27.19 -15.68
N ALA A 313 -23.61 -26.66 -16.68
CA ALA A 313 -25.08 -26.59 -16.83
C ALA A 313 -25.90 -25.69 -15.90
N ALA A 314 -26.52 -24.74 -16.57
CA ALA A 314 -27.69 -24.00 -16.18
C ALA A 314 -28.88 -24.92 -15.90
N GLN A 315 -29.67 -24.60 -14.87
CA GLN A 315 -31.11 -24.82 -14.90
C GLN A 315 -31.84 -23.92 -13.90
N ASP A 316 -32.83 -23.28 -14.46
CA ASP A 316 -34.00 -22.58 -13.98
C ASP A 316 -34.59 -23.07 -12.64
N SER A 317 -35.06 -22.13 -11.82
CA SER A 317 -36.38 -22.22 -11.20
C SER A 317 -36.78 -20.91 -10.50
N SER A 318 -37.84 -20.40 -10.97
CA SER A 318 -38.67 -19.29 -10.53
C SER A 318 -39.36 -19.53 -9.17
N ALA A 319 -39.78 -18.39 -8.60
CA ALA A 319 -40.92 -18.19 -7.70
C ALA A 319 -40.68 -18.32 -6.17
N TYR A 320 -40.77 -17.20 -5.49
CA TYR A 320 -41.83 -16.84 -4.55
C TYR A 320 -41.62 -15.44 -3.99
N LEU A 321 -42.54 -14.53 -4.31
CA LEU A 321 -42.85 -13.33 -3.54
C LEU A 321 -43.93 -13.71 -2.50
N PRO A 322 -43.95 -13.04 -1.34
CA PRO A 322 -45.10 -12.18 -1.09
C PRO A 322 -44.76 -10.78 -0.56
N LYS A 323 -45.69 -9.95 -0.85
CA LYS A 323 -45.99 -8.57 -0.66
C LYS A 323 -46.09 -8.07 0.77
N GLU A 324 -45.92 -6.69 0.81
CA GLU A 324 -46.58 -5.70 1.71
C GLU A 324 -45.87 -5.49 3.05
N SER A 325 -45.60 -4.27 3.54
CA SER A 325 -46.20 -2.94 3.32
C SER A 325 -45.25 -1.80 3.71
N ALA A 326 -45.26 -0.77 2.96
CA ALA A 326 -45.24 0.68 3.11
C ALA A 326 -44.95 1.33 4.46
N GLU A 327 -44.03 2.29 4.48
CA GLU A 327 -44.16 3.75 4.69
C GLU A 327 -42.78 4.37 4.90
N ALA A 328 -42.39 5.19 4.02
CA ALA A 328 -42.25 6.64 3.94
C ALA A 328 -41.18 7.28 4.84
N SER A 329 -40.16 7.84 4.27
CA SER A 329 -39.80 9.26 4.09
C SER A 329 -38.32 9.40 3.69
N SER A 330 -38.09 9.86 2.53
CA SER A 330 -37.69 11.16 1.99
C SER A 330 -36.24 11.60 2.20
N GLN A 331 -35.64 11.85 1.03
CA GLN A 331 -34.62 12.89 0.66
C GLN A 331 -33.17 12.58 0.98
N ALA A 332 -32.21 12.73 0.12
CA ALA A 332 -31.98 13.42 -1.17
C ALA A 332 -30.83 12.68 -1.85
N GLY A 333 -30.69 12.43 -3.07
CA GLY A 333 -30.72 13.24 -4.26
C GLY A 333 -29.35 13.85 -4.54
N ALA A 334 -28.48 13.17 -5.32
CA ALA A 334 -27.46 13.86 -6.09
C ALA A 334 -27.19 13.09 -7.37
N ALA A 335 -27.49 13.77 -8.44
CA ALA A 335 -27.51 13.32 -9.81
C ALA A 335 -26.11 13.09 -10.35
N SER A 336 -25.96 11.97 -11.05
CA SER A 336 -24.92 11.71 -12.02
C SER A 336 -25.44 12.13 -13.39
N SER A 337 -24.80 13.10 -14.02
CA SER A 337 -25.05 13.45 -15.41
C SER A 337 -24.04 12.75 -16.31
N LEU A 338 -24.52 11.73 -16.99
CA LEU A 338 -23.88 11.11 -18.14
C LEU A 338 -24.20 11.94 -19.38
N ALA A 339 -23.19 12.39 -20.06
CA ALA A 339 -23.32 12.90 -21.43
C ALA A 339 -23.13 11.74 -22.41
N SER A 340 -24.22 11.36 -23.03
CA SER A 340 -24.28 10.46 -24.17
C SER A 340 -23.92 11.22 -25.44
N ILE A 341 -23.00 10.72 -26.24
CA ILE A 341 -22.80 11.10 -27.63
C ILE A 341 -23.21 9.90 -28.48
N SER A 342 -24.15 10.18 -29.37
CA SER A 342 -24.86 9.29 -30.26
C SER A 342 -23.93 8.69 -31.33
N GLN A 343 -24.07 7.40 -31.53
CA GLN A 343 -23.62 6.73 -32.74
C GLN A 343 -24.77 6.74 -33.79
N GLU A 344 -24.44 7.20 -34.94
CA GLU A 344 -25.28 7.06 -36.13
C GLU A 344 -24.79 5.86 -36.96
N SER A 345 -25.69 4.92 -37.13
CA SER A 345 -25.47 3.70 -37.89
C SER A 345 -25.84 3.93 -39.35
N THR A 346 -24.97 3.53 -40.27
CA THR A 346 -25.39 3.25 -41.65
C THR A 346 -24.93 1.84 -42.03
N THR A 347 -25.96 1.05 -42.27
CA THR A 347 -25.94 -0.27 -42.89
C THR A 347 -25.56 -0.20 -44.36
N SER A 348 -24.74 -1.12 -44.84
CA SER A 348 -24.87 -1.65 -46.20
C SER A 348 -24.20 -3.02 -46.30
N SER A 349 -25.00 -3.98 -46.73
CA SER A 349 -24.75 -5.38 -47.01
C SER A 349 -24.02 -5.59 -48.33
N ALA A 350 -23.21 -6.66 -48.44
CA ALA A 350 -23.29 -7.72 -49.45
C ALA A 350 -22.04 -8.62 -49.39
N ALA A 351 -22.28 -9.87 -49.08
CA ALA A 351 -22.12 -11.08 -49.92
C ALA A 351 -20.70 -11.56 -50.23
N SER A 352 -20.42 -12.72 -49.61
CA SER A 352 -19.89 -13.96 -50.21
C SER A 352 -18.70 -13.85 -51.19
N ASP A 353 -17.57 -14.38 -50.77
CA ASP A 353 -17.07 -15.57 -51.49
C ASP A 353 -16.02 -16.37 -50.68
N ARG A 354 -16.19 -17.67 -50.83
CA ARG A 354 -15.43 -18.75 -50.21
C ARG A 354 -14.26 -19.07 -51.12
N ARG A 355 -13.01 -18.98 -50.62
CA ARG A 355 -11.90 -19.78 -51.20
C ARG A 355 -10.93 -20.21 -50.13
N GLU A 356 -10.91 -21.48 -49.94
CA GLU A 356 -9.81 -22.26 -49.37
C GLU A 356 -8.51 -22.01 -50.16
N SER A 357 -7.42 -21.78 -49.43
CA SER A 357 -6.10 -22.24 -49.88
C SER A 357 -5.11 -22.30 -48.71
N THR A 358 -4.86 -23.53 -48.30
CA THR A 358 -3.59 -24.17 -47.96
C THR A 358 -2.46 -23.34 -47.36
N SER A 359 -2.17 -23.72 -46.14
CA SER A 359 -0.90 -23.80 -45.43
C SER A 359 0.37 -23.43 -46.21
N SER A 360 1.10 -22.47 -45.68
CA SER A 360 2.54 -22.47 -45.74
C SER A 360 3.10 -22.10 -44.38
N SER A 361 3.46 -23.14 -43.65
CA SER A 361 4.25 -23.06 -42.42
C SER A 361 5.65 -22.62 -42.79
N ALA A 362 5.96 -21.37 -42.62
CA ALA A 362 7.35 -20.91 -42.67
C ALA A 362 7.95 -21.11 -41.26
N ASN A 363 8.63 -22.21 -41.12
CA ASN A 363 9.57 -22.51 -40.03
C ASN A 363 10.63 -21.39 -40.00
N LYS A 364 10.42 -20.40 -39.10
CA LYS A 364 11.47 -19.44 -38.73
C LYS A 364 12.39 -20.13 -37.74
N ALA A 365 13.64 -20.37 -38.12
CA ALA A 365 14.67 -21.01 -37.32
C ALA A 365 14.75 -20.40 -35.91
N PRO A 366 15.03 -21.20 -34.87
CA PRO A 366 15.21 -20.68 -33.53
C PRO A 366 16.47 -19.81 -33.47
N SER A 367 16.31 -18.50 -33.37
CA SER A 367 17.39 -17.60 -33.01
C SER A 367 17.95 -18.04 -31.67
N LYS A 368 19.28 -18.07 -31.56
CA LYS A 368 20.07 -18.33 -30.36
C LYS A 368 19.36 -17.71 -29.13
N PRO A 369 19.26 -18.40 -28.00
CA PRO A 369 18.64 -17.82 -26.79
C PRO A 369 19.44 -16.57 -26.41
N GLU A 370 18.84 -15.43 -26.63
CA GLU A 370 19.40 -14.15 -26.20
C GLU A 370 19.36 -14.15 -24.66
N LYS A 371 20.51 -13.88 -24.06
CA LYS A 371 20.65 -13.90 -22.61
C LYS A 371 19.81 -12.74 -22.04
N VAL A 372 18.70 -13.05 -21.41
CA VAL A 372 17.89 -12.08 -20.66
C VAL A 372 18.62 -11.80 -19.35
N ASP A 373 18.96 -10.53 -19.10
CA ASP A 373 19.66 -10.11 -17.87
C ASP A 373 18.66 -9.92 -16.71
N LEU A 374 17.44 -9.49 -17.01
CA LEU A 374 16.37 -9.27 -16.05
C LEU A 374 15.04 -9.84 -16.58
N ASP A 375 14.59 -10.94 -15.98
CA ASP A 375 13.31 -11.57 -16.31
C ASP A 375 12.26 -11.23 -15.23
N LEU A 376 11.42 -10.23 -15.51
CA LEU A 376 10.34 -9.80 -14.61
C LEU A 376 9.15 -10.77 -14.62
N THR A 377 9.02 -11.62 -15.63
CA THR A 377 7.89 -12.57 -15.74
C THR A 377 7.92 -13.68 -14.69
N THR A 378 9.06 -13.87 -14.02
CA THR A 378 9.25 -14.87 -12.96
C THR A 378 8.98 -14.31 -11.55
N MET A 379 8.76 -13.00 -11.44
CA MET A 379 8.55 -12.29 -10.18
C MET A 379 7.07 -12.20 -9.81
N SER A 380 6.79 -11.97 -8.54
CA SER A 380 5.43 -11.65 -8.07
C SER A 380 5.01 -10.24 -8.55
N SER A 381 3.70 -9.99 -8.72
CA SER A 381 3.19 -8.70 -9.23
C SER A 381 3.70 -7.50 -8.44
N THR A 382 3.76 -7.59 -7.12
CA THR A 382 4.31 -6.55 -6.26
C THR A 382 5.80 -6.28 -6.54
N MET A 383 6.58 -7.34 -6.79
CA MET A 383 8.00 -7.22 -7.12
C MET A 383 8.21 -6.63 -8.52
N VAL A 384 7.39 -7.06 -9.50
CA VAL A 384 7.45 -6.53 -10.88
C VAL A 384 7.19 -5.02 -10.87
N TYR A 385 6.13 -4.57 -10.23
CA TYR A 385 5.79 -3.15 -10.13
C TYR A 385 6.93 -2.35 -9.48
N SER A 386 7.48 -2.85 -8.37
CA SER A 386 8.56 -2.17 -7.65
C SER A 386 9.85 -2.08 -8.46
N GLU A 387 10.19 -3.14 -9.21
CA GLU A 387 11.36 -3.14 -10.08
C GLU A 387 11.17 -2.19 -11.27
N VAL A 388 9.99 -2.18 -11.92
CA VAL A 388 9.66 -1.24 -12.99
C VAL A 388 9.69 0.20 -12.48
N PHE A 389 9.21 0.47 -11.28
CA PHE A 389 9.32 1.78 -10.65
C PHE A 389 10.79 2.20 -10.47
N ASN A 390 11.66 1.28 -10.00
CA ASN A 390 13.09 1.55 -9.88
C ASN A 390 13.76 1.79 -11.24
N MET A 391 13.35 1.05 -12.29
CA MET A 391 13.84 1.26 -13.65
C MET A 391 13.51 2.67 -14.15
N VAL A 392 12.35 3.20 -13.81
CA VAL A 392 11.94 4.56 -14.22
C VAL A 392 12.62 5.63 -13.37
N THR A 393 12.81 5.40 -12.07
CA THR A 393 13.37 6.41 -11.15
C THR A 393 14.90 6.47 -11.13
N THR A 394 15.57 5.36 -11.46
CA THR A 394 17.04 5.23 -11.50
C THR A 394 17.48 4.49 -12.76
N PRO A 395 17.18 5.01 -13.97
CA PRO A 395 17.40 4.31 -15.24
C PRO A 395 18.86 3.95 -15.48
N GLU A 396 19.80 4.72 -14.95
CA GLU A 396 21.24 4.51 -15.09
C GLU A 396 21.72 3.13 -14.62
N ASN A 397 20.99 2.49 -13.70
CA ASN A 397 21.32 1.15 -13.21
C ASN A 397 20.91 0.03 -14.16
N TYR A 398 20.11 0.34 -15.18
CA TYR A 398 19.46 -0.64 -16.07
C TYR A 398 19.82 -0.46 -17.54
N ILE A 399 20.36 0.67 -17.95
CA ILE A 399 20.76 0.94 -19.36
C ILE A 399 21.63 -0.19 -19.90
N GLY A 400 21.27 -0.69 -21.09
CA GLY A 400 21.97 -1.75 -21.78
C GLY A 400 21.64 -3.17 -21.35
N LYS A 401 20.82 -3.36 -20.31
CA LYS A 401 20.36 -4.70 -19.91
C LYS A 401 19.21 -5.19 -20.80
N THR A 402 19.22 -6.47 -21.13
CA THR A 402 18.10 -7.13 -21.81
C THR A 402 17.03 -7.48 -20.78
N VAL A 403 15.87 -6.83 -20.90
CA VAL A 403 14.74 -6.98 -19.97
C VAL A 403 13.62 -7.74 -20.66
N LYS A 404 13.02 -8.68 -19.92
CA LYS A 404 11.80 -9.39 -20.31
C LYS A 404 10.70 -9.03 -19.32
N MET A 405 9.59 -8.47 -19.81
CA MET A 405 8.46 -8.06 -18.98
C MET A 405 7.14 -8.46 -19.60
N ARG A 406 6.12 -8.67 -18.73
CA ARG A 406 4.75 -8.96 -19.12
C ARG A 406 3.84 -7.91 -18.54
N GLY A 407 2.94 -7.37 -19.36
CA GLY A 407 1.99 -6.34 -18.94
C GLY A 407 0.90 -6.12 -19.97
N THR A 408 0.12 -5.09 -19.78
CA THR A 408 -0.98 -4.70 -20.68
C THR A 408 -0.47 -3.77 -21.77
N TYR A 409 -0.80 -4.07 -23.01
CA TYR A 409 -0.46 -3.21 -24.14
C TYR A 409 -1.32 -1.98 -24.19
N MET A 410 -0.68 -0.83 -24.36
CA MET A 410 -1.34 0.45 -24.61
C MET A 410 -0.52 1.27 -25.60
N TYR A 411 -1.17 2.16 -26.34
CA TYR A 411 -0.48 3.14 -27.17
C TYR A 411 -1.02 4.54 -26.92
N TYR A 412 -0.19 5.52 -27.17
CA TYR A 412 -0.51 6.94 -27.23
C TYR A 412 -0.12 7.51 -28.60
N TYR A 413 -1.01 8.25 -29.21
CA TYR A 413 -0.74 8.96 -30.46
C TYR A 413 -0.59 10.45 -30.19
N ASP A 414 0.53 11.01 -30.56
CA ASP A 414 0.78 12.44 -30.50
C ASP A 414 0.63 13.05 -31.90
N GLU A 415 -0.30 14.00 -32.03
CA GLU A 415 -0.54 14.71 -33.29
C GLU A 415 0.65 15.58 -33.71
N LYS A 416 1.51 15.98 -32.75
CA LYS A 416 2.73 16.76 -33.00
C LYS A 416 3.86 16.16 -32.17
N PRO A 417 4.62 15.24 -32.64
CA PRO A 417 5.23 15.09 -33.97
C PRO A 417 4.61 14.05 -34.94
N ASP A 418 3.34 13.67 -34.83
CA ASP A 418 2.73 12.60 -35.65
C ASP A 418 3.39 11.24 -35.37
N HIS A 419 3.39 10.86 -34.10
CA HIS A 419 4.09 9.66 -33.62
C HIS A 419 3.25 8.80 -32.70
N TYR A 420 3.40 7.47 -32.84
CA TYR A 420 2.82 6.49 -31.92
C TYR A 420 3.84 6.05 -30.90
N TYR A 421 3.51 6.15 -29.63
CA TYR A 421 4.26 5.61 -28.50
C TYR A 421 3.57 4.35 -27.99
N PHE A 422 4.31 3.26 -27.85
CA PHE A 422 3.77 1.96 -27.45
C PHE A 422 4.29 1.58 -26.07
N PHE A 423 3.38 1.20 -25.17
CA PHE A 423 3.70 0.95 -23.78
C PHE A 423 3.32 -0.47 -23.35
N CYS A 424 4.15 -1.06 -22.51
CA CYS A 424 3.82 -2.21 -21.68
C CYS A 424 3.54 -1.70 -20.27
N LEU A 425 2.27 -1.73 -19.86
CA LEU A 425 1.81 -1.23 -18.55
C LEU A 425 1.83 -2.34 -17.52
N ILE A 426 2.41 -2.05 -16.35
CA ILE A 426 2.41 -2.90 -15.18
C ILE A 426 1.54 -2.23 -14.11
N SER A 427 0.46 -2.89 -13.71
CA SER A 427 -0.38 -2.43 -12.60
C SER A 427 0.17 -2.90 -11.26
N ASP A 428 -0.04 -2.09 -10.24
CA ASP A 428 0.26 -2.48 -8.86
C ASP A 428 -0.68 -3.61 -8.39
N ALA A 429 -0.40 -4.18 -7.22
CA ALA A 429 -1.19 -5.28 -6.67
C ALA A 429 -2.66 -4.92 -6.35
N MET A 430 -3.00 -3.63 -6.31
CA MET A 430 -4.37 -3.11 -6.13
C MET A 430 -5.02 -2.65 -7.44
N ALA A 431 -4.28 -2.67 -8.54
CA ALA A 431 -4.70 -2.17 -9.85
C ALA A 431 -5.17 -0.70 -9.84
N CYS A 432 -4.70 0.09 -8.88
CA CYS A 432 -5.02 1.52 -8.79
C CYS A 432 -3.91 2.42 -9.34
N CYS A 433 -2.70 1.89 -9.48
CA CYS A 433 -1.57 2.58 -10.09
C CYS A 433 -0.96 1.71 -11.18
N SER A 434 -0.53 2.32 -12.28
CA SER A 434 0.18 1.62 -13.35
C SER A 434 1.46 2.37 -13.71
N GLN A 435 2.53 1.60 -13.96
CA GLN A 435 3.78 2.10 -14.51
C GLN A 435 3.97 1.51 -15.90
N GLY A 436 4.34 2.34 -16.87
CA GLY A 436 4.58 1.91 -18.24
C GLY A 436 6.05 2.08 -18.63
N ILE A 437 6.56 1.13 -19.37
CA ILE A 437 7.81 1.30 -20.11
C ILE A 437 7.46 1.28 -21.60
N GLU A 438 7.95 2.30 -22.31
CA GLU A 438 7.83 2.36 -23.75
C GLU A 438 8.61 1.21 -24.39
N PHE A 439 8.16 0.72 -25.53
CA PHE A 439 8.94 -0.24 -26.32
C PHE A 439 8.88 0.08 -27.82
N ALA A 440 10.02 -0.08 -28.47
CA ALA A 440 10.15 0.02 -29.92
C ALA A 440 10.48 -1.35 -30.49
N LEU A 441 9.54 -1.92 -31.24
CA LEU A 441 9.71 -3.21 -31.91
C LEU A 441 10.79 -3.13 -33.01
N THR A 442 11.39 -4.27 -33.35
CA THR A 442 12.32 -4.37 -34.46
C THR A 442 11.64 -4.04 -35.79
N LYS A 443 12.42 -3.67 -36.79
CA LYS A 443 11.91 -3.27 -38.12
C LYS A 443 11.11 -4.35 -38.88
N ASP A 444 11.05 -5.55 -38.33
CA ASP A 444 10.27 -6.65 -38.88
C ASP A 444 8.76 -6.56 -38.59
N TYR A 445 8.37 -5.65 -37.72
CA TYR A 445 6.98 -5.41 -37.30
C TYR A 445 6.41 -4.16 -37.95
N HIS A 446 5.19 -4.24 -38.48
CA HIS A 446 4.48 -3.15 -39.15
C HIS A 446 3.21 -2.80 -38.33
N TYR A 447 3.07 -1.51 -38.00
CA TYR A 447 1.86 -1.02 -37.37
C TYR A 447 0.80 -0.69 -38.45
N PRO A 448 -0.48 -1.05 -38.23
CA PRO A 448 -1.06 -1.72 -37.05
C PRO A 448 -1.09 -3.27 -37.14
N GLU A 449 -0.70 -3.90 -38.27
CA GLU A 449 -0.98 -5.30 -38.58
C GLU A 449 -0.34 -6.30 -37.61
N ASP A 450 0.91 -6.01 -37.16
CA ASP A 450 1.70 -6.91 -36.30
C ASP A 450 1.62 -6.54 -34.82
N TYR A 451 0.84 -5.48 -34.48
CA TYR A 451 0.71 -5.02 -33.11
C TYR A 451 -0.53 -5.61 -32.43
N PRO A 452 -0.46 -5.85 -31.10
CA PRO A 452 -1.60 -6.32 -30.31
C PRO A 452 -2.74 -5.29 -30.30
N LYS A 453 -3.92 -5.72 -29.85
CA LYS A 453 -5.00 -4.79 -29.58
C LYS A 453 -4.76 -4.10 -28.23
N PRO A 454 -5.23 -2.85 -28.06
CA PRO A 454 -5.24 -2.20 -26.75
C PRO A 454 -5.87 -3.11 -25.69
N ASP A 455 -5.30 -3.10 -24.49
CA ASP A 455 -5.67 -3.91 -23.34
C ASP A 455 -5.32 -5.42 -23.44
N ASP A 456 -4.69 -5.87 -24.55
CA ASP A 456 -4.17 -7.24 -24.60
C ASP A 456 -2.96 -7.41 -23.65
N GLU A 457 -2.87 -8.59 -23.02
CA GLU A 457 -1.68 -8.96 -22.24
C GLU A 457 -0.54 -9.35 -23.21
N ILE A 458 0.59 -8.69 -23.08
CA ILE A 458 1.78 -8.91 -23.90
C ILE A 458 2.99 -9.30 -23.07
N THR A 459 3.90 -10.04 -23.70
CA THR A 459 5.26 -10.24 -23.16
C THR A 459 6.27 -9.62 -24.12
N VAL A 460 7.05 -8.67 -23.62
CA VAL A 460 8.04 -7.92 -24.41
C VAL A 460 9.44 -8.23 -23.91
N VAL A 461 10.38 -8.43 -24.85
CA VAL A 461 11.82 -8.55 -24.56
C VAL A 461 12.54 -7.51 -25.38
N GLY A 462 13.36 -6.67 -24.74
CA GLY A 462 14.14 -5.62 -25.40
C GLY A 462 15.30 -5.13 -24.54
N VAL A 463 16.13 -4.29 -25.11
CA VAL A 463 17.27 -3.66 -24.41
C VAL A 463 16.79 -2.37 -23.78
N PHE A 464 16.93 -2.26 -22.47
CA PHE A 464 16.54 -1.07 -21.73
C PHE A 464 17.46 0.11 -22.01
N ASP A 465 16.86 1.25 -22.29
CA ASP A 465 17.53 2.52 -22.58
C ASP A 465 16.68 3.68 -22.06
N SER A 466 17.22 4.88 -22.05
CA SER A 466 16.51 6.11 -21.73
C SER A 466 16.81 7.19 -22.74
N TYR A 467 15.88 8.14 -22.92
CA TYR A 467 16.04 9.31 -23.76
C TYR A 467 15.42 10.55 -23.10
N GLU A 468 15.86 11.70 -23.51
CA GLU A 468 15.30 12.98 -23.06
C GLU A 468 14.43 13.60 -24.14
N GLU A 469 13.21 14.00 -23.74
CA GLU A 469 12.28 14.72 -24.60
C GLU A 469 11.58 15.82 -23.80
N GLU A 470 11.56 17.03 -24.32
CA GLU A 470 11.00 18.23 -23.67
C GLU A 470 11.49 18.48 -22.23
N GLY A 471 12.71 18.05 -21.91
CA GLY A 471 13.31 18.20 -20.57
C GLY A 471 12.90 17.13 -19.56
N ASN A 472 12.19 16.08 -20.00
CA ASN A 472 11.85 14.91 -19.19
C ASN A 472 12.64 13.70 -19.67
N THR A 473 12.99 12.81 -18.75
CA THR A 473 13.63 11.53 -19.06
C THR A 473 12.56 10.44 -19.20
N TYR A 474 12.56 9.75 -20.33
CA TYR A 474 11.69 8.62 -20.64
C TYR A 474 12.48 7.34 -20.74
N CYS A 475 11.86 6.22 -20.38
CA CYS A 475 12.46 4.89 -20.41
C CYS A 475 11.85 4.04 -21.51
N ILE A 476 12.70 3.35 -22.29
CA ILE A 476 12.30 2.58 -23.48
C ILE A 476 13.00 1.25 -23.55
N LEU A 477 12.31 0.21 -24.06
CA LEU A 477 12.91 -1.05 -24.51
C LEU A 477 13.18 -0.96 -26.01
N ARG A 478 14.44 -0.79 -26.42
CA ARG A 478 14.84 -0.77 -27.82
C ARG A 478 15.01 -2.15 -28.39
N ASN A 479 14.86 -2.26 -29.73
CA ASN A 479 14.95 -3.52 -30.47
C ASN A 479 14.07 -4.61 -29.84
N ALA A 480 12.90 -4.19 -29.38
CA ALA A 480 11.97 -5.06 -28.68
C ALA A 480 11.33 -6.08 -29.62
N ARG A 481 10.90 -7.20 -29.04
CA ARG A 481 10.13 -8.22 -29.72
C ARG A 481 9.02 -8.75 -28.81
N LEU A 482 7.91 -9.13 -29.42
CA LEU A 482 6.84 -9.80 -28.71
C LEU A 482 7.18 -11.29 -28.59
N VAL A 483 6.98 -11.83 -27.37
CA VAL A 483 7.20 -13.26 -27.07
C VAL A 483 5.86 -13.85 -26.69
N PRO A 484 5.48 -15.01 -27.26
CA PRO A 484 4.19 -15.66 -26.97
C PRO A 484 4.04 -16.11 -25.50
#